data_cdc6a69f40dc311d00bf31547c1292fa
#
_entry.id   cdc6a69f40dc311d00bf31547c1292fa
#
_cell.length_a   1.000
_cell.length_b   1.000
_cell.length_c   1.000
_cell.angle_alpha   90.00
_cell.angle_beta   90.00
_cell.angle_gamma   90.00
#
_symmetry.space_group_name_H-M   'P 1'
#
loop_
_entity.id
_entity.type
_entity.pdbx_description
1 polymer ?
#
loop_
_entity_poly.entity_id
_entity_poly.type
_entity_poly.pdbx_seq_one_letter_code
_entity_poly.pdbx_strand_id
1 'polypeptide(L)'
;PLNLMTSYNKVNGEWAYYNYELMKTILRDEWGYEGVLMTDWWIREGTCDYMEHTWNNAYRVRANTDLLMPGEGPYGSGNADQSLRESYENWVSSGSPEGTVDSGITLGELQRTAKRVLTFVMKSENYRTTNGLPTYAEEYAGTTGDWFAVDTVKAPEKPVLSGIRI
;
A
#
# COMPACT_ATOMS: atom_id res chain seq x y z
N PRO A 1 11.49 -5.18 -1.45
CA PRO A 1 10.64 -5.20 -2.64
C PRO A 1 10.03 -3.83 -2.91
N LEU A 2 9.74 -3.51 -4.19
CA LEU A 2 9.09 -2.25 -4.57
C LEU A 2 7.57 -2.32 -4.49
N ASN A 3 7.02 -3.51 -4.46
CA ASN A 3 5.59 -3.77 -4.35
C ASN A 3 5.32 -4.93 -3.41
N LEU A 4 4.28 -4.77 -2.58
CA LEU A 4 3.72 -5.82 -1.73
C LEU A 4 2.22 -5.91 -1.97
N MET A 5 1.65 -7.06 -1.70
CA MET A 5 0.22 -7.31 -1.80
C MET A 5 -0.35 -7.66 -0.42
N THR A 6 -1.49 -7.09 -0.08
CA THR A 6 -2.23 -7.49 1.12
C THR A 6 -2.96 -8.81 0.87
N SER A 7 -3.16 -9.57 1.92
CA SER A 7 -3.83 -10.87 1.84
C SER A 7 -5.33 -10.78 2.14
N TYR A 8 -6.06 -11.85 1.82
CA TYR A 8 -7.48 -11.97 2.11
C TYR A 8 -7.81 -12.28 3.57
N ASN A 9 -6.85 -12.67 4.37
CA ASN A 9 -7.11 -13.06 5.74
C ASN A 9 -7.21 -11.86 6.68
N LYS A 10 -7.79 -12.11 7.84
CA LYS A 10 -7.82 -11.16 8.94
C LYS A 10 -6.57 -11.29 9.81
N VAL A 11 -6.10 -10.16 10.30
CA VAL A 11 -5.07 -10.07 11.33
C VAL A 11 -5.69 -9.35 12.52
N ASN A 12 -5.72 -9.98 13.67
CA ASN A 12 -6.37 -9.45 14.88
C ASN A 12 -7.85 -9.04 14.69
N GLY A 13 -8.57 -9.79 13.86
CA GLY A 13 -9.98 -9.51 13.60
C GLY A 13 -10.27 -8.58 12.43
N GLU A 14 -9.30 -7.82 11.95
CA GLU A 14 -9.42 -6.90 10.82
C GLU A 14 -8.89 -7.49 9.53
N TRP A 15 -9.53 -7.19 8.41
CA TRP A 15 -9.01 -7.58 7.11
C TRP A 15 -7.69 -6.88 6.81
N ALA A 16 -6.68 -7.62 6.31
CA ALA A 16 -5.35 -7.09 6.09
C ALA A 16 -5.32 -5.80 5.26
N TYR A 17 -6.16 -5.69 4.25
CA TYR A 17 -6.26 -4.51 3.37
C TYR A 17 -6.96 -3.29 3.99
N TYR A 18 -7.49 -3.40 5.20
CA TYR A 18 -8.03 -2.31 6.01
C TYR A 18 -7.25 -2.10 7.31
N ASN A 19 -6.37 -3.01 7.66
CA ASN A 19 -5.68 -2.99 8.95
C ASN A 19 -4.64 -1.88 9.01
N TYR A 20 -5.01 -0.78 9.66
CA TYR A 20 -4.15 0.39 9.80
C TYR A 20 -2.88 0.06 10.59
N GLU A 21 -2.99 -0.70 11.68
CA GLU A 21 -1.84 -1.10 12.50
C GLU A 21 -0.82 -1.89 11.67
N LEU A 22 -1.29 -2.88 10.92
CA LEU A 22 -0.42 -3.70 10.08
C LEU A 22 0.27 -2.88 8.99
N MET A 23 -0.50 -2.05 8.27
CA MET A 23 0.01 -1.39 7.08
C MET A 23 0.66 -0.03 7.35
N LYS A 24 0.12 0.74 8.30
CA LYS A 24 0.70 2.05 8.65
C LYS A 24 1.75 1.91 9.74
N THR A 25 1.36 1.41 10.90
CA THR A 25 2.24 1.39 12.07
C THR A 25 3.42 0.44 11.86
N ILE A 26 3.14 -0.83 11.58
CA ILE A 26 4.21 -1.82 11.46
C ILE A 26 4.98 -1.67 10.15
N LEU A 27 4.27 -1.78 9.01
CA LEU A 27 4.94 -1.83 7.71
C LEU A 27 5.62 -0.51 7.35
N ARG A 28 4.92 0.62 7.53
CA ARG A 28 5.43 1.92 7.10
C ARG A 28 6.33 2.58 8.14
N ASP A 29 5.87 2.67 9.39
CA ASP A 29 6.57 3.44 10.41
C ASP A 29 7.71 2.65 11.05
N GLU A 30 7.48 1.39 11.45
CA GLU A 30 8.51 0.60 12.11
C GLU A 30 9.51 -0.01 11.12
N TRP A 31 9.02 -0.55 10.00
CA TRP A 31 9.89 -1.20 9.00
C TRP A 31 10.40 -0.25 7.91
N GLY A 32 9.88 0.96 7.85
CA GLY A 32 10.30 1.97 6.87
C GLY A 32 9.98 1.60 5.43
N TYR A 33 8.94 0.80 5.18
CA TYR A 33 8.60 0.39 3.82
C TYR A 33 8.01 1.54 3.01
N GLU A 34 8.68 1.93 1.94
CA GLU A 34 8.29 3.05 1.07
C GLU A 34 7.65 2.62 -0.26
N GLY A 35 7.63 1.31 -0.55
CA GLY A 35 7.10 0.78 -1.80
C GLY A 35 5.57 0.87 -1.90
N VAL A 36 5.04 0.44 -3.04
CA VAL A 36 3.60 0.37 -3.29
C VAL A 36 3.00 -0.82 -2.55
N LEU A 37 1.85 -0.61 -1.95
CA LEU A 37 1.05 -1.66 -1.34
C LEU A 37 -0.25 -1.80 -2.13
N MET A 38 -0.49 -2.97 -2.70
CA MET A 38 -1.69 -3.27 -3.47
C MET A 38 -2.60 -4.24 -2.71
N THR A 39 -3.91 -4.19 -3.00
CA THR A 39 -4.82 -5.23 -2.51
C THR A 39 -4.69 -6.50 -3.33
N ASP A 40 -5.22 -7.60 -2.80
CA ASP A 40 -5.61 -8.73 -3.64
C ASP A 40 -6.85 -8.35 -4.47
N TRP A 41 -7.23 -9.19 -5.45
CA TRP A 41 -8.38 -8.98 -6.34
C TRP A 41 -9.68 -9.30 -5.63
N TRP A 42 -10.74 -8.54 -5.95
CA TRP A 42 -12.10 -8.76 -5.43
C TRP A 42 -12.12 -8.89 -3.89
N ILE A 43 -11.39 -8.01 -3.24
CA ILE A 43 -11.41 -7.91 -1.79
C ILE A 43 -12.84 -7.69 -1.30
N ARG A 44 -13.13 -8.30 -0.18
CA ARG A 44 -14.48 -8.34 0.36
C ARG A 44 -14.72 -7.25 1.40
N GLU A 45 -15.97 -7.13 1.75
CA GLU A 45 -16.45 -6.40 2.89
C GLU A 45 -15.84 -6.95 4.19
N GLY A 46 -15.47 -6.08 5.09
CA GLY A 46 -15.04 -6.41 6.45
C GLY A 46 -15.46 -5.32 7.41
N THR A 47 -15.45 -5.53 8.68
CA THR A 47 -15.65 -4.52 9.70
C THR A 47 -14.39 -4.38 10.53
N CYS A 48 -14.08 -3.19 10.98
CA CYS A 48 -13.07 -2.96 11.99
C CYS A 48 -13.55 -1.88 12.96
N ASP A 49 -12.90 -1.75 14.11
CA ASP A 49 -13.35 -0.90 15.21
C ASP A 49 -13.46 0.60 14.86
N TYR A 50 -12.78 1.04 13.80
CA TYR A 50 -12.77 2.42 13.34
C TYR A 50 -13.58 2.66 12.05
N MET A 51 -14.31 1.65 11.55
CA MET A 51 -15.13 1.74 10.34
C MET A 51 -16.40 0.94 10.46
N GLU A 52 -17.51 1.55 10.09
CA GLU A 52 -18.79 0.87 9.97
C GLU A 52 -18.99 0.20 8.61
N HIS A 53 -18.37 0.76 7.56
CA HIS A 53 -18.48 0.30 6.19
C HIS A 53 -17.13 -0.08 5.59
N THR A 54 -17.10 -1.18 4.92
CA THR A 54 -15.91 -1.87 4.50
C THR A 54 -15.72 -1.97 2.99
N TRP A 55 -16.69 -1.51 2.22
CA TRP A 55 -16.58 -1.34 0.78
C TRP A 55 -15.94 -0.02 0.35
N ASN A 56 -15.66 0.86 1.30
CA ASN A 56 -15.23 2.22 1.02
C ASN A 56 -13.73 2.31 0.73
N ASN A 57 -13.38 2.76 -0.45
CA ASN A 57 -12.00 2.94 -0.88
C ASN A 57 -11.23 3.99 -0.07
N ALA A 58 -11.91 4.99 0.51
CA ALA A 58 -11.26 5.96 1.38
C ALA A 58 -10.57 5.29 2.58
N TYR A 59 -11.22 4.33 3.19
CA TYR A 59 -10.66 3.59 4.34
C TYR A 59 -9.47 2.73 3.95
N ARG A 60 -9.49 2.10 2.77
CA ARG A 60 -8.37 1.32 2.25
C ARG A 60 -7.13 2.19 2.05
N VAL A 61 -7.30 3.33 1.40
CA VAL A 61 -6.21 4.30 1.19
C VAL A 61 -5.74 4.91 2.51
N ARG A 62 -6.66 5.19 3.44
CA ARG A 62 -6.32 5.64 4.79
C ARG A 62 -5.46 4.62 5.53
N ALA A 63 -5.82 3.35 5.44
CA ALA A 63 -5.02 2.24 5.96
C ALA A 63 -3.69 2.01 5.22
N ASN A 64 -3.35 2.87 4.24
CA ASN A 64 -2.11 2.86 3.46
C ASN A 64 -2.00 1.83 2.34
N THR A 65 -3.12 1.31 1.84
CA THR A 65 -3.16 0.60 0.58
C THR A 65 -3.15 1.62 -0.57
N ASP A 66 -2.25 1.43 -1.53
CA ASP A 66 -2.00 2.41 -2.60
C ASP A 66 -2.69 2.03 -3.92
N LEU A 67 -2.83 0.75 -4.22
CA LEU A 67 -3.50 0.24 -5.42
C LEU A 67 -4.63 -0.71 -5.03
N LEU A 68 -5.80 -0.43 -5.55
CA LEU A 68 -7.04 -1.16 -5.27
C LEU A 68 -7.39 -2.03 -6.47
N MET A 69 -7.20 -3.34 -6.34
CA MET A 69 -7.32 -4.28 -7.44
C MET A 69 -8.69 -4.95 -7.49
N PRO A 70 -9.23 -5.17 -8.70
CA PRO A 70 -8.69 -4.87 -10.03
C PRO A 70 -8.87 -3.42 -10.50
N GLY A 71 -9.29 -2.49 -9.65
CA GLY A 71 -9.59 -1.12 -10.01
C GLY A 71 -11.03 -0.92 -10.48
N GLU A 72 -11.34 0.27 -10.94
CA GLU A 72 -12.65 0.62 -11.53
C GLU A 72 -12.72 0.16 -12.97
N GLY A 73 -13.89 -0.29 -13.39
CA GLY A 73 -14.16 -0.73 -14.75
C GLY A 73 -15.27 -1.78 -14.78
N PRO A 74 -15.64 -2.29 -15.97
CA PRO A 74 -16.73 -3.26 -16.12
C PRO A 74 -16.50 -4.56 -15.32
N TYR A 75 -15.28 -4.80 -14.88
CA TYR A 75 -14.90 -5.99 -14.10
C TYR A 75 -14.43 -5.66 -12.69
N GLY A 76 -14.24 -4.38 -12.34
CA GLY A 76 -13.60 -3.95 -11.10
C GLY A 76 -14.55 -3.38 -10.06
N SER A 77 -15.75 -3.06 -10.47
CA SER A 77 -16.73 -2.32 -9.66
C SER A 77 -17.27 -3.06 -8.43
N GLY A 78 -16.97 -4.34 -8.28
CA GLY A 78 -17.44 -5.13 -7.14
C GLY A 78 -16.69 -4.88 -5.83
N ASN A 79 -15.78 -3.91 -5.78
CA ASN A 79 -14.86 -3.75 -4.64
C ASN A 79 -15.04 -2.46 -3.85
N ALA A 80 -15.96 -1.60 -4.28
CA ALA A 80 -16.20 -0.37 -3.55
C ALA A 80 -17.62 0.13 -3.79
N ASP A 81 -18.24 0.59 -2.74
CA ASP A 81 -19.48 1.36 -2.75
C ASP A 81 -19.21 2.83 -3.17
N GLN A 82 -17.95 3.22 -3.22
CA GLN A 82 -17.55 4.59 -3.49
C GLN A 82 -16.17 4.68 -4.12
N SER A 83 -16.05 5.42 -5.22
CA SER A 83 -14.78 5.71 -5.86
C SER A 83 -13.92 6.66 -5.03
N LEU A 84 -12.62 6.71 -5.30
CA LEU A 84 -11.73 7.69 -4.65
C LEU A 84 -12.11 9.13 -5.01
N ARG A 85 -12.67 9.33 -6.18
CA ARG A 85 -13.17 10.65 -6.60
C ARG A 85 -14.35 11.09 -5.74
N GLU A 86 -15.35 10.24 -5.58
CA GLU A 86 -16.51 10.51 -4.74
C GLU A 86 -16.09 10.70 -3.28
N SER A 87 -15.15 9.92 -2.80
CA SER A 87 -14.59 10.07 -1.46
C SER A 87 -13.93 11.44 -1.26
N TYR A 88 -13.21 11.94 -2.27
CA TYR A 88 -12.63 13.27 -2.22
C TYR A 88 -13.70 14.38 -2.29
N GLU A 89 -14.69 14.23 -3.14
CA GLU A 89 -15.82 15.18 -3.25
C GLU A 89 -16.61 15.26 -1.93
N ASN A 90 -16.76 14.13 -1.22
CA ASN A 90 -17.38 14.12 0.12
C ASN A 90 -16.55 14.90 1.15
N TRP A 91 -15.24 14.75 1.13
CA TRP A 91 -14.37 15.52 2.02
C TRP A 91 -14.44 17.02 1.73
N VAL A 92 -14.41 17.41 0.45
CA VAL A 92 -14.52 18.81 0.03
C VAL A 92 -15.86 19.41 0.44
N SER A 93 -16.98 18.70 0.20
CA SER A 93 -18.32 19.17 0.53
C SER A 93 -18.57 19.28 2.04
N SER A 94 -17.80 18.56 2.83
CA SER A 94 -17.78 18.67 4.30
C SER A 94 -16.95 19.84 4.83
N GLY A 95 -16.45 20.71 3.96
CA GLY A 95 -15.65 21.88 4.32
C GLY A 95 -14.16 21.61 4.47
N SER A 96 -13.67 20.49 3.94
CA SER A 96 -12.25 20.12 3.95
C SER A 96 -11.61 20.22 5.35
N PRO A 97 -12.17 19.58 6.37
CA PRO A 97 -11.65 19.68 7.73
C PRO A 97 -10.23 19.07 7.83
N GLU A 98 -9.46 19.48 8.82
CA GLU A 98 -8.12 18.93 9.08
C GLU A 98 -8.16 17.44 9.46
N GLY A 99 -9.27 16.98 10.01
CA GLY A 99 -9.47 15.58 10.39
C GLY A 99 -10.09 14.72 9.28
N THR A 100 -10.28 13.46 9.61
CA THR A 100 -10.97 12.51 8.74
C THR A 100 -12.47 12.76 8.75
N VAL A 101 -13.09 12.60 7.58
CA VAL A 101 -14.54 12.59 7.41
C VAL A 101 -14.97 11.17 7.09
N ASP A 102 -16.10 10.75 7.60
CA ASP A 102 -16.67 9.46 7.23
C ASP A 102 -16.88 9.41 5.71
N SER A 103 -16.50 8.30 5.10
CA SER A 103 -16.52 8.11 3.64
C SER A 103 -15.74 9.15 2.84
N GLY A 104 -14.93 9.99 3.49
CA GLY A 104 -14.12 11.02 2.87
C GLY A 104 -12.63 10.68 2.83
N ILE A 105 -11.95 11.05 1.75
CA ILE A 105 -10.50 11.00 1.65
C ILE A 105 -9.93 12.40 1.51
N THR A 106 -8.91 12.70 2.29
CA THR A 106 -8.25 14.00 2.24
C THR A 106 -7.34 14.14 1.02
N LEU A 107 -7.07 15.37 0.62
CA LEU A 107 -6.07 15.65 -0.43
C LEU A 107 -4.69 15.06 -0.07
N GLY A 108 -4.29 15.15 1.20
CA GLY A 108 -3.02 14.60 1.67
C GLY A 108 -2.93 13.08 1.54
N GLU A 109 -4.01 12.36 1.79
CA GLU A 109 -4.09 10.91 1.61
C GLU A 109 -3.97 10.53 0.13
N LEU A 110 -4.65 11.25 -0.77
CA LEU A 110 -4.54 11.05 -2.21
C LEU A 110 -3.13 11.36 -2.73
N GLN A 111 -2.55 12.47 -2.31
CA GLN A 111 -1.18 12.85 -2.70
C GLN A 111 -0.15 11.83 -2.23
N ARG A 112 -0.29 11.31 -1.01
CA ARG A 112 0.59 10.28 -0.45
C ARG A 112 0.56 9.01 -1.32
N THR A 113 -0.62 8.52 -1.64
CA THR A 113 -0.81 7.35 -2.48
C THR A 113 -0.28 7.57 -3.89
N ALA A 114 -0.64 8.69 -4.52
CA ALA A 114 -0.17 9.05 -5.85
C ALA A 114 1.37 9.15 -5.91
N LYS A 115 2.00 9.77 -4.90
CA LYS A 115 3.46 9.85 -4.80
C LYS A 115 4.11 8.46 -4.79
N ARG A 116 3.57 7.50 -4.04
CA ARG A 116 4.12 6.15 -3.98
C ARG A 116 4.00 5.43 -5.33
N VAL A 117 2.83 5.51 -5.96
CA VAL A 117 2.61 4.92 -7.29
C VAL A 117 3.52 5.55 -8.34
N LEU A 118 3.64 6.87 -8.38
CA LEU A 118 4.56 7.56 -9.28
C LEU A 118 6.01 7.17 -9.02
N THR A 119 6.42 7.09 -7.77
CA THR A 119 7.78 6.65 -7.41
C THR A 119 8.04 5.22 -7.89
N PHE A 120 7.08 4.33 -7.75
CA PHE A 120 7.18 2.97 -8.27
C PHE A 120 7.33 2.95 -9.81
N VAL A 121 6.50 3.72 -10.52
CA VAL A 121 6.60 3.84 -11.99
C VAL A 121 7.96 4.39 -12.41
N MET A 122 8.45 5.45 -11.75
CA MET A 122 9.75 6.05 -12.04
C MET A 122 10.93 5.12 -11.76
N LYS A 123 10.75 4.14 -10.88
CA LYS A 123 11.75 3.09 -10.61
C LYS A 123 11.65 1.91 -11.58
N SER A 124 10.69 1.87 -12.50
CA SER A 124 10.58 0.79 -13.48
C SER A 124 11.64 0.93 -14.58
N GLU A 125 12.14 -0.20 -15.06
CA GLU A 125 13.11 -0.23 -16.17
C GLU A 125 12.55 0.43 -17.43
N ASN A 126 11.26 0.23 -17.70
CA ASN A 126 10.61 0.84 -18.85
C ASN A 126 10.61 2.37 -18.79
N TYR A 127 10.32 2.95 -17.62
CA TYR A 127 10.37 4.40 -17.43
C TYR A 127 11.81 4.90 -17.59
N ARG A 128 12.78 4.22 -16.99
CA ARG A 128 14.19 4.60 -17.01
C ARG A 128 14.73 4.62 -18.43
N THR A 129 14.54 3.55 -19.19
CA THR A 129 14.98 3.46 -20.59
C THR A 129 14.30 4.48 -21.48
N THR A 130 12.99 4.66 -21.36
CA THR A 130 12.22 5.63 -22.16
C THR A 130 12.68 7.08 -21.91
N ASN A 131 13.15 7.39 -20.72
CA ASN A 131 13.63 8.73 -20.34
C ASN A 131 15.15 8.88 -20.39
N GLY A 132 15.87 7.93 -20.98
CA GLY A 132 17.34 8.00 -21.12
C GLY A 132 18.08 7.92 -19.79
N LEU A 133 17.45 7.35 -18.76
CA LEU A 133 18.09 7.09 -17.48
C LEU A 133 18.82 5.74 -17.53
N PRO A 134 19.90 5.57 -16.78
CA PRO A 134 20.57 4.28 -16.66
C PRO A 134 19.61 3.19 -16.22
N THR A 135 19.71 2.01 -16.77
CA THR A 135 19.04 0.82 -16.26
C THR A 135 19.55 0.49 -14.86
N TYR A 136 18.84 -0.33 -14.12
CA TYR A 136 19.36 -0.79 -12.83
C TYR A 136 20.67 -1.58 -13.00
N ALA A 137 20.78 -2.38 -14.03
CA ALA A 137 22.01 -3.11 -14.32
C ALA A 137 23.19 -2.17 -14.56
N GLU A 138 22.99 -1.05 -15.24
CA GLU A 138 24.02 -0.03 -15.48
C GLU A 138 24.33 0.79 -14.23
N GLU A 139 23.32 1.19 -13.46
CA GLU A 139 23.49 1.95 -12.23
C GLU A 139 24.27 1.16 -11.17
N TYR A 140 24.07 -0.14 -11.11
CA TYR A 140 24.74 -1.00 -10.15
C TYR A 140 25.88 -1.83 -10.76
N ALA A 141 26.24 -1.55 -12.01
CA ALA A 141 27.40 -2.17 -12.66
C ALA A 141 28.66 -1.85 -11.84
N GLY A 142 29.34 -2.88 -11.36
CA GLY A 142 30.53 -2.76 -10.52
C GLY A 142 30.28 -2.70 -9.01
N THR A 143 29.05 -2.70 -8.55
CA THR A 143 28.78 -3.08 -7.17
C THR A 143 28.99 -4.60 -7.05
N THR A 144 29.90 -5.02 -6.16
CA THR A 144 30.18 -6.42 -5.91
C THR A 144 29.02 -7.11 -5.21
N GLY A 145 27.98 -7.35 -5.91
CA GLY A 145 26.83 -8.08 -5.42
C GLY A 145 26.00 -8.46 -6.62
N ASP A 146 26.02 -9.73 -6.93
CA ASP A 146 25.05 -10.26 -7.86
C ASP A 146 23.66 -9.96 -7.29
N TRP A 147 22.87 -9.19 -7.97
CA TRP A 147 21.52 -8.82 -7.53
C TRP A 147 20.63 -10.02 -7.24
N PHE A 148 20.99 -11.13 -7.84
CA PHE A 148 20.30 -12.40 -7.72
C PHE A 148 21.06 -13.41 -6.86
N ALA A 149 22.28 -13.08 -6.42
CA ALA A 149 22.99 -13.91 -5.47
C ALA A 149 22.41 -13.70 -4.05
N VAL A 150 21.23 -14.22 -3.84
CA VAL A 150 20.59 -14.30 -2.51
C VAL A 150 21.46 -15.11 -1.54
N ASP A 151 22.47 -15.81 -2.04
CA ASP A 151 23.28 -16.77 -1.29
C ASP A 151 24.36 -16.15 -0.40
N THR A 152 24.62 -14.85 -0.49
CA THR A 152 25.69 -14.21 0.27
C THR A 152 25.22 -13.26 1.35
N VAL A 153 23.94 -12.92 1.40
CA VAL A 153 23.41 -12.26 2.56
C VAL A 153 23.16 -13.34 3.61
N LYS A 154 24.12 -13.56 4.50
CA LYS A 154 23.80 -14.23 5.76
C LYS A 154 22.59 -13.51 6.33
N ALA A 155 21.46 -14.22 6.37
CA ALA A 155 20.33 -13.73 7.13
C ALA A 155 20.86 -13.28 8.49
N PRO A 156 20.56 -12.07 8.95
CA PRO A 156 20.95 -11.66 10.29
C PRO A 156 20.51 -12.78 11.22
N GLU A 157 21.42 -13.23 12.09
CA GLU A 157 21.08 -14.25 13.08
C GLU A 157 19.76 -13.82 13.69
N LYS A 158 18.73 -14.63 13.51
CA LYS A 158 17.41 -14.31 14.05
C LYS A 158 17.62 -14.03 15.51
N PRO A 159 17.23 -12.85 16.02
CA PRO A 159 17.26 -12.64 17.44
C PRO A 159 16.45 -13.79 18.05
N VAL A 160 17.09 -14.54 18.91
CA VAL A 160 16.41 -15.59 19.66
C VAL A 160 15.41 -14.87 20.54
N LEU A 161 14.16 -14.85 20.10
CA LEU A 161 13.03 -14.35 20.90
C LEU A 161 12.83 -15.36 22.06
N SER A 162 13.75 -15.32 23.01
CA SER A 162 13.59 -16.03 24.27
C SER A 162 12.53 -15.30 25.06
N GLY A 163 11.31 -15.82 25.08
CA GLY A 163 10.29 -15.34 25.98
C GLY A 163 8.87 -15.22 25.40
N ILE A 164 8.63 -15.49 24.14
CA ILE A 164 7.26 -15.57 23.63
C ILE A 164 6.76 -16.99 23.87
N ARG A 165 5.93 -17.15 24.88
CA ARG A 165 5.04 -18.31 25.02
C ARG A 165 3.80 -18.06 24.17
N ILE A 166 3.57 -18.93 23.19
CA ILE A 166 2.31 -19.04 22.45
C ILE A 166 1.28 -19.74 23.33
#